data_d5639e4431338c9437cac48d88f9563c
#
_entry.id   d5639e4431338c9437cac48d88f9563c
#
_cell.length_a   1.000
_cell.length_b   1.000
_cell.length_c   1.000
_cell.angle_alpha   90.00
_cell.angle_beta   90.00
_cell.angle_gamma   90.00
#
_symmetry.space_group_name_H-M   'P 1'
#
loop_
_entity.id
_entity.type
_entity.pdbx_description
1 polymer ?
#
loop_
_entity_poly.entity_id
_entity_poly.type
_entity_poly.pdbx_seq_one_letter_code
_entity_poly.pdbx_strand_id
1 'polypeptide(L)'
;MFIGAHLAAVGTEDDEAFPLYPTDELFRAVAAKPFPTISDAAGERMQRLILAAREAQDSVGGIVECAAIGLPAGLGDPMFDGIENRLASALFGSLPGFLLLTTKAHRLTVTT
;
A
#
# COMPACT_ATOMS: atom_id res chain seq x y z
N MET A 1 -3.07 -17.80 -3.80
CA MET A 1 -2.87 -16.34 -3.92
C MET A 1 -2.84 -15.74 -2.52
N PHE A 2 -1.86 -14.89 -2.22
CA PHE A 2 -1.77 -14.12 -0.99
C PHE A 2 -1.60 -12.64 -1.32
N ILE A 3 -2.26 -11.80 -0.53
CA ILE A 3 -2.21 -10.35 -0.70
C ILE A 3 -1.75 -9.74 0.62
N GLY A 4 -0.79 -8.84 0.54
CA GLY A 4 -0.31 -8.07 1.67
C GLY A 4 -0.22 -6.59 1.35
N ALA A 5 -0.34 -5.76 2.36
CA ALA A 5 -0.21 -4.32 2.26
C ALA A 5 0.46 -3.75 3.50
N HIS A 6 1.17 -2.64 3.32
CA HIS A 6 1.70 -1.86 4.42
C HIS A 6 1.68 -0.37 4.10
N LEU A 7 1.85 0.45 5.12
CA LEU A 7 2.07 1.88 4.94
C LEU A 7 3.52 2.11 4.51
N ALA A 8 3.73 2.43 3.25
CA ALA A 8 5.06 2.68 2.69
C ALA A 8 5.59 4.07 3.06
N ALA A 9 4.70 5.05 3.19
CA ALA A 9 5.07 6.39 3.61
C ALA A 9 3.90 7.12 4.26
N VAL A 10 4.19 8.03 5.17
CA VAL A 10 3.26 9.03 5.70
C VAL A 10 3.97 10.37 5.71
N GLY A 11 3.50 11.33 4.92
CA GLY A 11 4.16 12.62 4.76
C GLY A 11 5.60 12.47 4.30
N THR A 12 6.56 12.88 5.13
CA THR A 12 8.00 12.81 4.86
C THR A 12 8.68 11.55 5.42
N GLU A 13 7.95 10.70 6.14
CA GLU A 13 8.47 9.48 6.77
C GLU A 13 8.19 8.26 5.92
N ASP A 14 9.23 7.51 5.63
CA ASP A 14 9.17 6.31 4.79
C ASP A 14 9.42 5.04 5.61
N ASP A 15 8.77 3.95 5.21
CA ASP A 15 9.04 2.59 5.66
C ASP A 15 9.95 1.87 4.67
N GLU A 16 10.42 0.69 5.04
CA GLU A 16 11.10 -0.23 4.12
C GLU A 16 10.12 -0.70 3.03
N ALA A 17 10.61 -0.83 1.80
CA ALA A 17 9.81 -1.40 0.73
C ALA A 17 9.69 -2.92 0.88
N PHE A 18 8.61 -3.52 0.37
CA PHE A 18 8.56 -4.96 0.23
C PHE A 18 9.74 -5.47 -0.61
N PRO A 19 10.34 -6.63 -0.23
CA PRO A 19 11.35 -7.28 -1.05
C PRO A 19 10.76 -7.64 -2.43
N LEU A 20 11.62 -7.86 -3.41
CA LEU A 20 11.19 -8.21 -4.77
C LEU A 20 10.32 -9.49 -4.78
N TYR A 21 10.62 -10.42 -3.87
CA TYR A 21 9.84 -11.65 -3.68
C TYR A 21 9.35 -11.72 -2.23
N PRO A 22 8.23 -11.04 -1.91
CA PRO A 22 7.68 -11.09 -0.56
C PRO A 22 7.11 -12.48 -0.23
N THR A 23 7.08 -12.82 1.05
CA THR A 23 6.56 -14.11 1.54
C THR A 23 5.22 -13.90 2.24
N ASP A 24 4.42 -14.96 2.34
CA ASP A 24 3.17 -14.97 3.10
C ASP A 24 3.41 -14.68 4.60
N GLU A 25 4.52 -15.18 5.14
CA GLU A 25 4.91 -14.91 6.53
C GLU A 25 5.13 -13.42 6.80
N LEU A 26 5.78 -12.71 5.87
CA LEU A 26 5.96 -11.27 5.96
C LEU A 26 4.61 -10.54 5.94
N PHE A 27 3.69 -10.94 5.07
CA PHE A 27 2.36 -10.35 5.01
C PHE A 27 1.58 -10.54 6.30
N ARG A 28 1.62 -11.74 6.88
CA ARG A 28 0.98 -12.03 8.15
C ARG A 28 1.60 -11.25 9.30
N ALA A 29 2.93 -11.15 9.33
CA ALA A 29 3.64 -10.38 10.36
C ALA A 29 3.26 -8.90 10.34
N VAL A 30 3.17 -8.30 9.17
CA VAL A 30 2.75 -6.89 9.01
C VAL A 30 1.27 -6.72 9.37
N ALA A 31 0.40 -7.62 8.92
CA ALA A 31 -1.04 -7.56 9.21
C ALA A 31 -1.38 -7.74 10.70
N ALA A 32 -0.55 -8.42 11.45
CA ALA A 32 -0.73 -8.63 12.90
C ALA A 32 -0.39 -7.38 13.73
N LYS A 33 0.28 -6.39 13.16
CA LYS A 33 0.66 -5.16 13.86
C LYS A 33 -0.52 -4.19 13.95
N PRO A 34 -0.66 -3.45 15.05
CA PRO A 34 -1.68 -2.39 15.15
C PRO A 34 -1.45 -1.24 14.17
N PHE A 35 -0.20 -0.99 13.79
CA PHE A 35 0.18 -0.03 12.77
C PHE A 35 1.00 -0.77 11.69
N PRO A 36 0.46 -0.94 10.46
CA PRO A 36 0.99 -1.89 9.49
C PRO A 36 2.20 -1.34 8.74
N THR A 37 3.36 -1.42 9.35
CA THR A 37 4.66 -1.10 8.76
C THR A 37 5.61 -2.30 8.85
N ILE A 38 6.57 -2.39 7.96
CA ILE A 38 7.61 -3.43 7.99
C ILE A 38 8.56 -3.14 9.17
N SER A 39 9.04 -1.89 9.26
CA SER A 39 9.90 -1.42 10.35
C SER A 39 9.09 -0.77 11.47
N ASP A 40 9.25 -1.25 12.70
CA ASP A 40 8.58 -0.66 13.86
C ASP A 40 9.04 0.78 14.15
N ALA A 41 10.31 1.07 13.92
CA ALA A 41 10.86 2.42 14.06
C ALA A 41 10.24 3.40 13.05
N ALA A 42 10.03 2.98 11.81
CA ALA A 42 9.31 3.77 10.81
C ALA A 42 7.86 4.01 11.23
N GLY A 43 7.18 2.99 11.74
CA GLY A 43 5.82 3.11 12.27
C GLY A 43 5.70 4.13 13.39
N GLU A 44 6.64 4.16 14.31
CA GLU A 44 6.67 5.17 15.40
C GLU A 44 6.88 6.59 14.87
N ARG A 45 7.75 6.77 13.88
CA ARG A 45 7.97 8.08 13.25
C ARG A 45 6.70 8.57 12.53
N MET A 46 6.05 7.68 11.79
CA MET A 46 4.81 7.98 11.08
C MET A 46 3.68 8.36 12.05
N GLN A 47 3.53 7.65 13.15
CA GLN A 47 2.53 7.96 14.18
C GLN A 47 2.77 9.33 14.81
N ARG A 48 4.03 9.67 15.10
CA ARG A 48 4.39 11.01 15.60
C ARG A 48 4.02 12.11 14.63
N LEU A 49 4.28 11.89 13.33
CA LEU A 49 3.92 12.85 12.27
C LEU A 49 2.40 13.04 12.17
N ILE A 50 1.63 11.96 12.25
CA ILE A 50 0.16 12.01 12.24
C ILE A 50 -0.36 12.80 13.45
N LEU A 51 0.18 12.56 14.63
CA LEU A 51 -0.23 13.29 15.83
C LEU A 51 0.11 14.78 15.73
N ALA A 52 1.28 15.13 15.22
CA ALA A 52 1.68 16.51 14.99
C ALA A 52 0.75 17.23 14.00
N ALA A 53 0.38 16.56 12.89
CA ALA A 53 -0.59 17.11 11.93
C ALA A 53 -1.97 17.31 12.57
N ARG A 54 -2.42 16.37 13.41
CA ARG A 54 -3.67 16.49 14.14
C ARG A 54 -3.66 17.69 15.11
N GLU A 55 -2.58 17.89 15.86
CA GLU A 55 -2.42 19.04 16.76
C GLU A 55 -2.42 20.38 16.01
N ALA A 56 -1.83 20.39 14.82
CA ALA A 56 -1.84 21.56 13.92
C ALA A 56 -3.17 21.76 13.20
N GLN A 57 -4.16 20.86 13.39
CA GLN A 57 -5.43 20.83 12.65
C GLN A 57 -5.23 20.77 11.12
N ASP A 58 -4.21 20.04 10.70
CA ASP A 58 -3.84 19.83 9.32
C ASP A 58 -4.02 18.36 8.93
N SER A 59 -3.92 18.07 7.64
CA SER A 59 -3.97 16.71 7.10
C SER A 59 -2.60 16.29 6.58
N VAL A 60 -2.34 14.99 6.57
CA VAL A 60 -1.13 14.40 6.01
C VAL A 60 -1.51 13.27 5.06
N GLY A 61 -0.92 13.27 3.88
CA GLY A 61 -1.09 12.20 2.91
C GLY A 61 -0.11 11.05 3.16
N GLY A 62 -0.31 9.95 2.44
CA GLY A 62 0.53 8.79 2.58
C GLY A 62 0.56 7.90 1.34
N ILE A 63 1.36 6.87 1.42
CA ILE A 63 1.51 5.84 0.38
C ILE A 63 1.25 4.48 1.02
N VAL A 64 0.34 3.72 0.41
CA VAL A 64 0.13 2.31 0.74
C VAL A 64 0.74 1.48 -0.37
N GLU A 65 1.60 0.55 -0.01
CA GLU A 65 2.14 -0.45 -0.92
C GLU A 65 1.41 -1.76 -0.72
N CYS A 66 0.90 -2.34 -1.81
CA CYS A 66 0.29 -3.66 -1.84
C CYS A 66 1.08 -4.60 -2.73
N ALA A 67 1.17 -5.84 -2.33
CA ALA A 67 1.76 -6.90 -3.15
C ALA A 67 0.86 -8.13 -3.15
N ALA A 68 0.79 -8.81 -4.28
CA ALA A 68 0.10 -10.08 -4.44
C ALA A 68 1.06 -11.14 -4.95
N ILE A 69 1.04 -12.31 -4.33
CA ILE A 69 1.87 -13.45 -4.68
C ILE A 69 1.01 -14.68 -5.02
N GLY A 70 1.57 -15.58 -5.83
CA GLY A 70 0.87 -16.80 -6.24
C GLY A 70 -0.30 -16.53 -7.18
N LEU A 71 -0.21 -15.50 -8.00
CA LEU A 71 -1.19 -15.25 -9.07
C LEU A 71 -0.97 -16.24 -10.20
N PRO A 72 -2.03 -16.90 -10.68
CA PRO A 72 -1.92 -17.73 -11.89
C PRO A 72 -1.64 -16.87 -13.12
N ALA A 73 -0.88 -17.39 -14.05
CA ALA A 73 -0.66 -16.74 -15.34
C ALA A 73 -1.96 -16.63 -16.14
N GLY A 74 -2.10 -15.58 -16.93
CA GLY A 74 -3.25 -15.41 -17.83
C GLY A 74 -4.49 -14.79 -17.18
N LEU A 75 -4.35 -14.20 -15.99
CA LEU A 75 -5.42 -13.41 -15.39
C LEU A 75 -5.63 -12.09 -16.14
N GLY A 76 -6.90 -11.73 -16.29
CA GLY A 76 -7.31 -10.51 -16.97
C GLY A 76 -7.60 -10.73 -18.45
N ASP A 77 -8.27 -9.76 -19.03
CA ASP A 77 -8.63 -9.73 -20.45
C ASP A 77 -8.02 -8.48 -21.08
N PRO A 78 -7.16 -8.63 -22.11
CA PRO A 78 -6.41 -7.51 -22.69
C PRO A 78 -7.32 -6.40 -23.22
N MET A 79 -6.80 -5.18 -23.20
CA MET A 79 -7.32 -3.90 -23.63
C MET A 79 -8.29 -3.22 -22.66
N PHE A 80 -9.37 -3.85 -22.18
CA PHE A 80 -10.40 -3.16 -21.37
C PHE A 80 -10.67 -3.78 -20.01
N ASP A 81 -10.40 -5.07 -19.83
CA ASP A 81 -10.64 -5.82 -18.60
C ASP A 81 -9.34 -6.41 -18.00
N GLY A 82 -8.21 -5.77 -18.25
CA GLY A 82 -6.95 -6.11 -17.60
C GLY A 82 -7.04 -5.96 -16.07
N ILE A 83 -6.13 -6.59 -15.36
CA ILE A 83 -6.08 -6.49 -13.89
C ILE A 83 -5.93 -5.03 -13.46
N GLU A 84 -5.09 -4.27 -14.13
CA GLU A 84 -4.87 -2.85 -13.85
C GLU A 84 -6.15 -2.02 -13.98
N ASN A 85 -6.93 -2.27 -15.04
CA ASN A 85 -8.20 -1.58 -15.26
C ASN A 85 -9.19 -1.85 -14.15
N ARG A 86 -9.32 -3.11 -13.74
CA ARG A 86 -10.24 -3.53 -12.67
C ARG A 86 -9.80 -3.02 -11.30
N LEU A 87 -8.50 -3.07 -11.01
CA LEU A 87 -7.94 -2.52 -9.77
C LEU A 87 -8.12 -1.01 -9.69
N ALA A 88 -7.81 -0.29 -10.77
CA ALA A 88 -8.02 1.15 -10.83
C ALA A 88 -9.49 1.51 -10.60
N SER A 89 -10.41 0.83 -11.28
CA SER A 89 -11.86 1.05 -11.11
C SER A 89 -12.30 0.80 -9.67
N ALA A 90 -11.85 -0.28 -9.04
CA ALA A 90 -12.17 -0.59 -7.65
C ALA A 90 -11.61 0.45 -6.67
N LEU A 91 -10.38 0.90 -6.89
CA LEU A 91 -9.72 1.90 -6.05
C LEU A 91 -10.39 3.26 -6.17
N PHE A 92 -10.68 3.74 -7.38
CA PHE A 92 -11.41 5.00 -7.56
C PHE A 92 -12.85 4.94 -7.03
N GLY A 93 -13.47 3.78 -7.02
CA GLY A 93 -14.80 3.58 -6.45
C GLY A 93 -14.82 3.52 -4.92
N SER A 94 -13.69 3.20 -4.28
CA SER A 94 -13.63 3.01 -2.82
C SER A 94 -13.01 4.18 -2.06
N LEU A 95 -12.27 5.06 -2.72
CA LEU A 95 -11.56 6.17 -2.10
C LEU A 95 -12.12 7.52 -2.58
N PRO A 96 -12.65 8.35 -1.68
CA PRO A 96 -12.90 9.74 -1.99
C PRO A 96 -11.56 10.50 -1.99
N GLY A 97 -11.12 10.99 -3.13
CA GLY A 97 -9.93 11.81 -3.21
C GLY A 97 -9.06 11.54 -4.43
N PHE A 98 -7.94 12.21 -4.48
CA PHE A 98 -6.96 12.06 -5.55
C PHE A 98 -6.12 10.82 -5.32
N LEU A 99 -6.09 9.93 -6.30
CA LEU A 99 -5.37 8.67 -6.24
C LEU A 99 -4.38 8.57 -7.40
N LEU A 100 -3.12 8.34 -7.11
CA LEU A 100 -2.12 7.94 -8.09
C LEU A 100 -1.81 6.46 -7.94
N LEU A 101 -2.05 5.71 -8.99
CA LEU A 101 -1.77 4.30 -9.07
C LEU A 101 -0.53 4.05 -9.91
N THR A 102 0.48 3.41 -9.33
CA THR A 102 1.65 2.92 -10.06
C THR A 102 1.80 1.42 -9.88
N THR A 103 2.02 0.72 -10.97
CA THR A 103 2.26 -0.73 -10.97
C THR A 103 3.68 -1.03 -11.40
N LYS A 104 4.38 -1.84 -10.63
CA LYS A 104 5.65 -2.46 -11.03
C LYS A 104 5.56 -3.95 -10.76
N ALA A 105 5.74 -4.77 -11.78
CA ALA A 105 5.87 -6.23 -11.69
C ALA A 105 5.42 -6.85 -10.36
N HIS A 106 4.14 -7.09 -10.17
CA HIS A 106 3.50 -7.64 -8.96
C HIS A 106 3.34 -6.68 -7.76
N ARG A 107 3.67 -5.40 -7.92
CA ARG A 107 3.51 -4.37 -6.88
C ARG A 107 2.54 -3.30 -7.32
N LEU A 108 1.65 -2.96 -6.43
CA LEU A 108 0.69 -1.88 -6.58
C LEU A 108 0.97 -0.83 -5.52
N THR A 109 1.25 0.39 -5.91
CA THR A 109 1.42 1.51 -4.98
C THR A 109 0.28 2.49 -5.15
N VAL A 110 -0.39 2.77 -4.07
CA VAL A 110 -1.49 3.73 -3.99
C VAL A 110 -1.03 4.93 -3.19
N THR A 111 -1.09 6.10 -3.79
CA THR A 111 -0.76 7.38 -3.14
C THR A 111 -2.04 8.21 -2.99
N THR A 112 -2.28 8.69 -1.81
CA THR A 112 -3.41 9.59 -1.49
C THR A 112 -2.93 10.98 -1.11
#